data_4d76c01e664807f2ef32a1aebc410872
#
_entry.id   4d76c01e664807f2ef32a1aebc410872
#
_cell.length_a   1.000
_cell.length_b   1.000
_cell.length_c   1.000
_cell.angle_alpha   90.00
_cell.angle_beta   90.00
_cell.angle_gamma   90.00
#
_symmetry.space_group_name_H-M   'P 1'
#
loop_
_entity.id
_entity.type
_entity.pdbx_description
1 polymer ?
#
loop_
_entity_poly.entity_id
_entity_poly.type
_entity_poly.pdbx_seq_one_letter_code
_entity_poly.pdbx_strand_id
1 'polypeptide(L)'
;MKNFQLNFITNKETVRWLKILHTFERIPTRSVKELAQFTKSTSRTIIADITGIRQYFQQSILIENTSSGYLFKETNREAYQTKKRSLLENEPLFHIIEGIFQRQIKEIGEWADQLHFSESSLLRYFKMVENEIGRAHV
;
A
#
# COMPACT_ATOMS: atom_id res chain seq x y z
N MET A 1 0.17 -7.16 4.76
CA MET A 1 0.79 -5.89 5.20
C MET A 1 0.17 -5.43 6.51
N LYS A 2 1.01 -4.96 7.43
CA LYS A 2 0.53 -4.45 8.71
C LYS A 2 -0.02 -3.02 8.56
N ASN A 3 -1.03 -2.69 9.35
CA ASN A 3 -1.69 -1.37 9.26
C ASN A 3 -0.74 -0.19 9.45
N PHE A 4 0.28 -0.33 10.33
CA PHE A 4 1.19 0.78 10.54
C PHE A 4 2.03 1.10 9.28
N GLN A 5 2.32 0.11 8.44
CA GLN A 5 3.03 0.33 7.18
C GLN A 5 2.19 1.17 6.21
N LEU A 6 0.87 0.98 6.21
CA LEU A 6 -0.04 1.76 5.36
C LEU A 6 -0.05 3.24 5.72
N ASN A 7 0.21 3.58 6.99
CA ASN A 7 0.23 4.98 7.44
C ASN A 7 1.41 5.76 6.89
N PHE A 8 2.44 5.08 6.36
CA PHE A 8 3.59 5.72 5.75
C PHE A 8 3.43 5.95 4.25
N ILE A 9 2.35 5.45 3.66
CA ILE A 9 2.10 5.59 2.22
C ILE A 9 1.35 6.89 1.98
N THR A 10 1.89 7.75 1.14
CA THR A 10 1.32 9.06 0.84
C THR A 10 0.30 9.03 -0.31
N ASN A 11 0.40 8.06 -1.21
CA ASN A 11 -0.50 7.92 -2.35
C ASN A 11 -1.79 7.20 -1.94
N LYS A 12 -2.91 7.91 -1.99
CA LYS A 12 -4.21 7.40 -1.56
C LYS A 12 -4.68 6.20 -2.38
N GLU A 13 -4.39 6.18 -3.68
CA GLU A 13 -4.74 5.05 -4.55
C GLU A 13 -3.97 3.80 -4.15
N THR A 14 -2.67 3.94 -3.91
CA THR A 14 -1.83 2.83 -3.44
C THR A 14 -2.36 2.26 -2.12
N VAL A 15 -2.73 3.12 -1.17
CA VAL A 15 -3.33 2.70 0.10
C VAL A 15 -4.61 1.91 -0.13
N ARG A 16 -5.50 2.41 -0.99
CA ARG A 16 -6.75 1.68 -1.30
C ARG A 16 -6.48 0.32 -1.90
N TRP A 17 -5.58 0.24 -2.89
CA TRP A 17 -5.24 -1.02 -3.54
C TRP A 17 -4.70 -2.04 -2.53
N LEU A 18 -3.82 -1.62 -1.64
CA LEU A 18 -3.26 -2.51 -0.63
C LEU A 18 -4.31 -2.96 0.38
N LYS A 19 -5.25 -2.08 0.75
CA LYS A 19 -6.39 -2.46 1.61
C LYS A 19 -7.31 -3.45 0.92
N ILE A 20 -7.61 -3.25 -0.36
CA ILE A 20 -8.42 -4.17 -1.17
C ILE A 20 -7.75 -5.55 -1.21
N LEU A 21 -6.47 -5.59 -1.55
CA LEU A 21 -5.71 -6.84 -1.63
C LEU A 21 -5.63 -7.54 -0.28
N HIS A 22 -5.40 -6.80 0.79
CA HIS A 22 -5.36 -7.36 2.14
C HIS A 22 -6.71 -7.98 2.51
N THR A 23 -7.80 -7.32 2.15
CA THR A 23 -9.16 -7.81 2.39
C THR A 23 -9.40 -9.12 1.64
N PHE A 24 -8.99 -9.20 0.37
CA PHE A 24 -9.09 -10.43 -0.43
C PHE A 24 -8.21 -11.56 0.10
N GLU A 25 -7.03 -11.25 0.62
CA GLU A 25 -6.12 -12.25 1.19
C GLU A 25 -6.73 -12.91 2.42
N ARG A 26 -7.58 -12.19 3.16
CA ARG A 26 -8.28 -12.73 4.32
C ARG A 26 -9.52 -13.51 3.93
N ILE A 27 -10.36 -12.96 3.06
CA ILE A 27 -11.58 -13.62 2.54
C ILE A 27 -11.62 -13.37 1.04
N PRO A 28 -11.41 -14.40 0.20
CA PRO A 28 -11.24 -14.23 -1.25
C PRO A 28 -12.47 -13.70 -2.00
N THR A 29 -13.67 -13.89 -1.44
CA THR A 29 -14.90 -13.38 -2.08
C THR A 29 -15.38 -12.13 -1.37
N ARG A 30 -15.46 -11.02 -2.12
CA ARG A 30 -15.89 -9.71 -1.60
C ARG A 30 -16.77 -9.00 -2.60
N SER A 31 -17.84 -8.37 -2.12
CA SER A 31 -18.70 -7.52 -2.96
C SER A 31 -18.05 -6.14 -3.12
N VAL A 32 -18.46 -5.42 -4.16
CA VAL A 32 -18.04 -4.02 -4.37
C VAL A 32 -18.42 -3.17 -3.15
N LYS A 33 -19.61 -3.40 -2.61
CA LYS A 33 -20.11 -2.66 -1.44
C LYS A 33 -19.22 -2.87 -0.22
N GLU A 34 -18.82 -4.13 0.05
CA GLU A 34 -17.92 -4.44 1.15
C GLU A 34 -16.56 -3.73 0.98
N LEU A 35 -15.98 -3.81 -0.22
CA LEU A 35 -14.70 -3.16 -0.51
C LEU A 35 -14.79 -1.64 -0.36
N ALA A 36 -15.90 -1.04 -0.79
CA ALA A 36 -16.14 0.38 -0.62
C ALA A 36 -16.21 0.77 0.86
N GLN A 37 -16.87 -0.04 1.68
CA GLN A 37 -16.97 0.19 3.12
C GLN A 37 -15.61 0.08 3.81
N PHE A 38 -14.84 -0.96 3.50
CA PHE A 38 -13.50 -1.18 4.10
C PHE A 38 -12.51 -0.07 3.76
N THR A 39 -12.61 0.48 2.56
CA THR A 39 -11.69 1.54 2.09
C THR A 39 -12.25 2.94 2.30
N LYS A 40 -13.48 3.06 2.78
CA LYS A 40 -14.18 4.35 2.95
C LYS A 40 -14.24 5.12 1.62
N SER A 41 -14.57 4.42 0.54
CA SER A 41 -14.66 4.98 -0.79
C SER A 41 -16.00 4.63 -1.42
N THR A 42 -16.20 5.00 -2.68
CA THR A 42 -17.43 4.74 -3.42
C THR A 42 -17.32 3.47 -4.26
N SER A 43 -18.45 2.87 -4.64
CA SER A 43 -18.48 1.72 -5.54
C SER A 43 -17.80 2.03 -6.87
N ARG A 44 -17.98 3.24 -7.40
CA ARG A 44 -17.34 3.69 -8.64
C ARG A 44 -15.82 3.66 -8.53
N THR A 45 -15.28 4.14 -7.41
CA THR A 45 -13.84 4.12 -7.14
C THR A 45 -13.33 2.68 -7.07
N ILE A 46 -14.06 1.79 -6.40
CA ILE A 46 -13.68 0.38 -6.29
C ILE A 46 -13.62 -0.29 -7.66
N ILE A 47 -14.63 -0.07 -8.51
CA ILE A 47 -14.66 -0.65 -9.87
C ILE A 47 -13.43 -0.19 -10.66
N ALA A 48 -13.10 1.10 -10.58
CA ALA A 48 -11.90 1.64 -11.23
C ALA A 48 -10.62 1.04 -10.65
N ASP A 49 -10.54 0.89 -9.33
CA ASP A 49 -9.39 0.29 -8.66
C ASP A 49 -9.20 -1.17 -9.06
N ILE A 50 -10.27 -1.96 -9.15
CA ILE A 50 -10.19 -3.36 -9.59
C ILE A 50 -9.64 -3.43 -11.02
N THR A 51 -10.07 -2.56 -11.91
CA THR A 51 -9.54 -2.49 -13.27
C THR A 51 -8.04 -2.18 -13.25
N GLY A 52 -7.62 -1.20 -12.46
CA GLY A 52 -6.20 -0.85 -12.32
C GLY A 52 -5.37 -1.97 -11.71
N ILE A 53 -5.89 -2.63 -10.69
CA ILE A 53 -5.22 -3.77 -10.03
C ILE A 53 -5.03 -4.92 -11.04
N ARG A 54 -6.05 -5.26 -11.82
CA ARG A 54 -5.96 -6.28 -12.87
C ARG A 54 -4.88 -5.95 -13.88
N GLN A 55 -4.81 -4.71 -14.32
CA GLN A 55 -3.81 -4.26 -15.30
C GLN A 55 -2.40 -4.31 -14.74
N TYR A 56 -2.23 -3.92 -13.50
CA TYR A 56 -0.92 -3.89 -12.85
C TYR A 56 -0.39 -5.29 -12.54
N PHE A 57 -1.21 -6.12 -11.90
CA PHE A 57 -0.80 -7.46 -11.46
C PHE A 57 -0.85 -8.50 -12.58
N GLN A 58 -1.61 -8.24 -13.64
CA GLN A 58 -1.71 -9.12 -14.82
C GLN A 58 -1.98 -10.57 -14.44
N GLN A 59 -1.15 -11.49 -14.91
CA GLN A 59 -1.36 -12.93 -14.72
C GLN A 59 -0.94 -13.45 -13.35
N SER A 60 -0.37 -12.60 -12.49
CA SER A 60 0.02 -13.01 -11.14
C SER A 60 -1.17 -13.23 -10.22
N ILE A 61 -2.31 -12.64 -10.55
CA ILE A 61 -3.57 -12.82 -9.83
C ILE A 61 -4.72 -12.99 -10.83
N LEU A 62 -5.85 -13.48 -10.32
CA LEU A 62 -7.11 -13.52 -11.06
C LEU A 62 -8.19 -12.96 -10.16
N ILE A 63 -8.94 -11.97 -10.65
CA ILE A 63 -10.12 -11.43 -9.99
C ILE A 63 -11.31 -11.68 -10.89
N GLU A 64 -12.10 -12.69 -10.55
CA GLU A 64 -13.27 -13.09 -11.33
C GLU A 64 -14.53 -12.37 -10.84
N ASN A 65 -15.38 -11.98 -11.78
CA ASN A 65 -16.72 -11.50 -11.44
C ASN A 65 -17.62 -12.70 -11.16
N THR A 66 -18.29 -12.66 -10.02
CA THR A 66 -19.25 -13.70 -9.61
C THR A 66 -20.59 -13.07 -9.26
N SER A 67 -21.61 -13.89 -9.05
CA SER A 67 -22.90 -13.41 -8.59
C SER A 67 -22.86 -12.73 -7.21
N SER A 68 -21.84 -13.08 -6.40
CA SER A 68 -21.66 -12.54 -5.04
C SER A 68 -20.68 -11.37 -5.00
N GLY A 69 -20.07 -10.99 -6.12
CA GLY A 69 -19.06 -9.94 -6.19
C GLY A 69 -17.82 -10.40 -6.92
N TYR A 70 -16.65 -10.12 -6.33
CA TYR A 70 -15.35 -10.52 -6.90
C TYR A 70 -14.78 -11.73 -6.16
N LEU A 71 -14.16 -12.64 -6.91
CA LEU A 71 -13.39 -13.75 -6.35
C LEU A 71 -11.92 -13.56 -6.71
N PHE A 72 -11.07 -13.49 -5.70
CA PHE A 72 -9.63 -13.27 -5.82
C PHE A 72 -8.86 -14.59 -5.71
N LYS A 73 -7.90 -14.79 -6.62
CA LYS A 73 -6.97 -15.94 -6.58
C LYS A 73 -5.56 -15.47 -6.88
N GLU A 74 -4.59 -15.98 -6.14
CA GLU A 74 -3.18 -15.84 -6.46
C GLU A 74 -2.80 -16.95 -7.44
N THR A 75 -2.52 -16.59 -8.69
CA THR A 75 -2.12 -17.57 -9.72
C THR A 75 -0.61 -17.81 -9.72
N ASN A 76 0.16 -16.80 -9.31
CA ASN A 76 1.60 -16.89 -9.11
C ASN A 76 1.97 -16.05 -7.89
N ARG A 77 2.12 -16.73 -6.76
CA ARG A 77 2.35 -16.05 -5.48
C ARG A 77 3.63 -15.22 -5.46
N GLU A 78 4.71 -15.75 -6.03
CA GLU A 78 6.01 -15.05 -6.06
C GLU A 78 5.92 -13.78 -6.88
N ALA A 79 5.34 -13.84 -8.09
CA ALA A 79 5.14 -12.67 -8.93
C ALA A 79 4.20 -11.66 -8.28
N TYR A 80 3.14 -12.12 -7.62
CA TYR A 80 2.21 -11.26 -6.89
C TYR A 80 2.92 -10.49 -5.78
N GLN A 81 3.70 -11.17 -4.95
CA GLN A 81 4.43 -10.53 -3.86
C GLN A 81 5.46 -9.53 -4.37
N THR A 82 6.17 -9.86 -5.45
CA THR A 82 7.14 -8.96 -6.08
C THR A 82 6.45 -7.69 -6.58
N LYS A 83 5.34 -7.83 -7.29
CA LYS A 83 4.59 -6.68 -7.81
C LYS A 83 3.97 -5.83 -6.70
N LYS A 84 3.47 -6.48 -5.65
CA LYS A 84 2.93 -5.78 -4.49
C LYS A 84 4.01 -4.96 -3.78
N ARG A 85 5.20 -5.51 -3.65
CA ARG A 85 6.35 -4.78 -3.09
C ARG A 85 6.72 -3.58 -3.96
N SER A 86 6.66 -3.71 -5.28
CA SER A 86 6.97 -2.62 -6.19
C SER A 86 6.06 -1.40 -6.02
N LEU A 87 4.82 -1.61 -5.58
CA LEU A 87 3.93 -0.50 -5.24
C LEU A 87 4.48 0.34 -4.10
N LEU A 88 5.20 -0.28 -3.16
CA LEU A 88 5.77 0.38 -1.98
C LEU A 88 7.10 1.04 -2.28
N GLU A 89 7.88 0.48 -3.21
CA GLU A 89 9.23 0.96 -3.52
C GLU A 89 9.25 2.40 -4.04
N ASN A 90 8.15 2.86 -4.61
CA ASN A 90 8.03 4.24 -5.12
C ASN A 90 7.58 5.23 -4.04
N GLU A 91 7.31 4.76 -2.81
CA GLU A 91 6.86 5.64 -1.73
C GLU A 91 8.05 6.19 -0.95
N PRO A 92 8.18 7.52 -0.84
CA PRO A 92 9.33 8.13 -0.15
C PRO A 92 9.49 7.68 1.29
N LEU A 93 8.38 7.57 2.03
CA LEU A 93 8.41 7.15 3.43
C LEU A 93 8.88 5.72 3.59
N PHE A 94 8.57 4.86 2.62
CA PHE A 94 9.04 3.47 2.62
C PHE A 94 10.56 3.42 2.53
N HIS A 95 11.17 4.23 1.67
CA HIS A 95 12.63 4.30 1.53
C HIS A 95 13.31 4.79 2.80
N ILE A 96 12.71 5.75 3.49
CA ILE A 96 13.23 6.26 4.76
C ILE A 96 13.23 5.14 5.82
N ILE A 97 12.11 4.43 5.96
CA ILE A 97 11.99 3.33 6.93
C ILE A 97 12.99 2.23 6.60
N GLU A 98 13.09 1.84 5.34
CA GLU A 98 14.03 0.83 4.89
C GLU A 98 15.46 1.25 5.22
N GLY A 99 15.82 2.53 4.98
CA GLY A 99 17.12 3.08 5.33
C GLY A 99 17.40 3.01 6.84
N ILE A 100 16.41 3.32 7.67
CA ILE A 100 16.53 3.23 9.12
C ILE A 100 16.79 1.78 9.56
N PHE A 101 16.04 0.82 9.02
CA PHE A 101 16.23 -0.60 9.35
C PHE A 101 17.58 -1.13 8.87
N GLN A 102 18.11 -0.61 7.77
CA GLN A 102 19.44 -0.97 7.27
C GLN A 102 20.55 -0.15 7.91
N ARG A 103 20.22 0.67 8.90
CA ARG A 103 21.18 1.54 9.62
C ARG A 103 21.90 2.54 8.69
N GLN A 104 21.24 2.94 7.62
CA GLN A 104 21.72 4.01 6.75
C GLN A 104 21.32 5.34 7.37
N ILE A 105 22.20 5.90 8.18
CA ILE A 105 21.93 7.19 8.82
C ILE A 105 22.36 8.29 7.85
N LYS A 106 21.38 9.11 7.46
CA LYS A 106 21.61 10.29 6.63
C LYS A 106 21.07 11.51 7.35
N GLU A 107 21.67 12.64 7.10
CA GLU A 107 21.13 13.90 7.57
C GLU A 107 19.87 14.26 6.81
N ILE A 108 19.01 15.09 7.45
CA ILE A 108 17.70 15.41 6.89
C ILE A 108 17.81 16.08 5.52
N GLY A 109 18.83 16.93 5.33
CA GLY A 109 19.09 17.57 4.05
C GLY A 109 19.43 16.57 2.95
N GLU A 110 20.20 15.54 3.28
CA GLU A 110 20.55 14.47 2.34
C GLU A 110 19.33 13.67 1.92
N TRP A 111 18.45 13.34 2.88
CA TRP A 111 17.19 12.66 2.59
C TRP A 111 16.27 13.53 1.72
N ALA A 112 16.19 14.83 2.03
CA ALA A 112 15.35 15.76 1.27
C ALA A 112 15.80 15.84 -0.19
N ASP A 113 17.10 15.95 -0.43
CA ASP A 113 17.66 15.99 -1.78
C ASP A 113 17.42 14.69 -2.54
N GLN A 114 17.67 13.55 -1.89
CA GLN A 114 17.50 12.23 -2.52
C GLN A 114 16.05 11.96 -2.91
N LEU A 115 15.10 12.40 -2.09
CA LEU A 115 13.69 12.10 -2.27
C LEU A 115 12.92 13.25 -2.94
N HIS A 116 13.60 14.35 -3.26
CA HIS A 116 13.00 15.54 -3.89
C HIS A 116 11.90 16.18 -3.04
N PHE A 117 12.10 16.23 -1.73
CA PHE A 117 11.21 16.92 -0.78
C PHE A 117 11.86 18.12 -0.17
N SER A 118 11.04 19.05 0.34
CA SER A 118 11.53 20.10 1.23
C SER A 118 11.86 19.52 2.60
N GLU A 119 12.81 20.16 3.31
CA GLU A 119 13.19 19.71 4.66
C GLU A 119 12.00 19.77 5.64
N SER A 120 11.15 20.79 5.52
CA SER A 120 9.98 20.92 6.38
C SER A 120 8.96 19.81 6.17
N SER A 121 8.74 19.41 4.91
CA SER A 121 7.87 18.28 4.60
C SER A 121 8.44 16.98 5.14
N LEU A 122 9.77 16.80 5.00
CA LEU A 122 10.45 15.61 5.47
C LEU A 122 10.43 15.50 6.99
N LEU A 123 10.60 16.62 7.71
CA LEU A 123 10.48 16.67 9.17
C LEU A 123 9.10 16.22 9.63
N ARG A 124 8.06 16.64 8.92
CA ARG A 124 6.69 16.21 9.23
C ARG A 124 6.53 14.70 9.05
N TYR A 125 7.10 14.15 7.99
CA TYR A 125 7.07 12.71 7.76
C TYR A 125 7.86 11.94 8.81
N PHE A 126 9.03 12.41 9.23
CA PHE A 126 9.80 11.78 10.31
C PHE A 126 9.01 11.76 11.60
N LYS A 127 8.26 12.81 11.90
CA LYS A 127 7.42 12.87 13.09
C LYS A 127 6.31 11.82 13.03
N MET A 128 5.71 11.62 11.85
CA MET A 128 4.73 10.55 11.64
C MET A 128 5.36 9.17 11.87
N VAL A 129 6.57 8.93 11.36
CA VAL A 129 7.30 7.68 11.52
C VAL A 129 7.56 7.41 13.01
N GLU A 130 8.04 8.40 13.74
CA GLU A 130 8.29 8.28 15.19
C GLU A 130 7.02 7.88 15.95
N ASN A 131 5.90 8.54 15.63
CA ASN A 131 4.63 8.25 16.28
C ASN A 131 4.17 6.81 16.00
N GLU A 132 4.29 6.35 14.76
CA GLU A 132 3.88 4.99 14.39
C GLU A 132 4.80 3.92 14.96
N ILE A 133 6.09 4.18 15.04
CA ILE A 133 7.04 3.27 15.71
C ILE A 133 6.71 3.17 17.20
N GLY A 134 6.42 4.30 17.85
CA GLY A 134 6.00 4.33 19.24
C GLY A 134 4.75 3.49 19.48
N ARG A 135 3.76 3.57 18.60
CA ARG A 135 2.54 2.75 18.69
C ARG A 135 2.82 1.27 18.49
N ALA A 136 3.73 0.93 17.59
CA ALA A 136 4.06 -0.46 17.28
C ALA A 136 4.77 -1.17 18.43
N HIS A 137 5.41 -0.43 19.33
CA HIS A 137 6.14 -0.97 20.49
C HIS A 137 5.29 -1.03 21.77
N VAL A 138 4.08 -0.52 21.75
CA VAL A 138 3.19 -0.51 22.92
C VAL A 138 2.41 -1.85 23.09
#